data_c5b2b051fcd3ef6bd830632ea5879b88
#
_entry.id   c5b2b051fcd3ef6bd830632ea5879b88
#
_cell.length_a   1.000
_cell.length_b   1.000
_cell.length_c   1.000
_cell.angle_alpha   90.00
_cell.angle_beta   90.00
_cell.angle_gamma   90.00
#
_symmetry.space_group_name_H-M   'P 1'
#
loop_
_entity.id
_entity.type
_entity.pdbx_description
1 polymer ?
#
loop_
_entity_poly.entity_id
_entity_poly.type
_entity_poly.pdbx_seq_one_letter_code
_entity_poly.pdbx_strand_id
1 'polypeptide(L)'
;TSTAKLFAKAINCENAKDGIACGECNSCKNFNENPDIIEIDAASNNGVEEIRELRDNVKILPSNSKYKIYIIDEVHMLSQSAWNAFLKTLEEPPKHVIFILATTEIQKVPITVLSRCQRFTFRKIPKNIICDRIQSIAKEENIDIEKSAAEYIADLADGGMRDALGYLDQLSKENKKITTELIQNCFGIIGDSTIEEIFL
;
A
#
# COMPACT_ATOMS: atom_id res chain seq x y z
N THR A 1 1.92 0.90 1.55
CA THR A 1 1.90 2.28 0.99
C THR A 1 0.66 3.07 1.44
N SER A 2 -0.60 2.61 1.23
CA SER A 2 -1.82 3.39 1.53
C SER A 2 -1.91 3.89 2.98
N THR A 3 -1.62 3.04 3.96
CA THR A 3 -1.60 3.44 5.39
C THR A 3 -0.51 4.47 5.67
N ALA A 4 0.64 4.37 5.02
CA ALA A 4 1.72 5.35 5.12
C ALA A 4 1.25 6.73 4.64
N LYS A 5 0.53 6.79 3.51
CA LYS A 5 -0.07 8.04 2.99
C LYS A 5 -1.12 8.62 3.92
N LEU A 6 -2.00 7.78 4.47
CA LEU A 6 -3.00 8.23 5.45
C LEU A 6 -2.36 8.80 6.72
N PHE A 7 -1.31 8.14 7.21
CA PHE A 7 -0.54 8.60 8.35
C PHE A 7 0.19 9.92 8.06
N ALA A 8 0.83 10.05 6.90
CA ALA A 8 1.47 11.28 6.45
C ALA A 8 0.46 12.44 6.36
N LYS A 9 -0.74 12.17 5.83
CA LYS A 9 -1.84 13.14 5.76
C LYS A 9 -2.31 13.58 7.14
N ALA A 10 -2.43 12.66 8.08
CA ALA A 10 -2.87 12.94 9.45
C ALA A 10 -1.85 13.79 10.22
N ILE A 11 -0.55 13.50 10.09
CA ILE A 11 0.53 14.23 10.77
C ILE A 11 0.62 15.69 10.32
N ASN A 12 0.45 15.94 9.01
CA ASN A 12 0.50 17.28 8.43
C ASN A 12 -0.85 17.99 8.42
N CYS A 13 -1.90 17.35 8.92
CA CYS A 13 -3.22 17.95 9.00
C CYS A 13 -3.26 19.06 10.07
N GLU A 14 -3.80 20.24 9.74
CA GLU A 14 -3.93 21.36 10.64
C GLU A 14 -4.97 21.11 11.76
N ASN A 15 -5.99 20.29 11.47
CA ASN A 15 -7.14 20.03 12.32
C ASN A 15 -7.38 18.53 12.51
N ALA A 16 -6.32 17.74 12.71
CA ALA A 16 -6.46 16.31 12.96
C ALA A 16 -7.18 16.05 14.29
N LYS A 17 -8.14 15.11 14.29
CA LYS A 17 -8.84 14.65 15.48
C LYS A 17 -8.64 13.15 15.62
N ASP A 18 -8.25 12.71 16.80
CA ASP A 18 -8.02 11.28 17.13
C ASP A 18 -7.13 10.55 16.11
N GLY A 19 -6.12 11.24 15.57
CA GLY A 19 -5.21 10.69 14.56
C GLY A 19 -5.79 10.62 13.14
N ILE A 20 -6.99 11.16 12.91
CA ILE A 20 -7.65 11.18 11.60
C ILE A 20 -7.50 12.57 10.98
N ALA A 21 -7.08 12.61 9.71
CA ALA A 21 -7.01 13.85 8.95
C ALA A 21 -8.40 14.42 8.67
N CYS A 22 -8.58 15.74 8.81
CA CYS A 22 -9.89 16.39 8.64
C CYS A 22 -10.43 16.34 7.20
N GLY A 23 -9.58 16.15 6.19
CA GLY A 23 -9.97 16.15 4.77
C GLY A 23 -10.21 17.53 4.14
N GLU A 24 -10.37 18.59 4.93
CA GLU A 24 -10.86 19.91 4.48
C GLU A 24 -9.81 21.02 4.52
N CYS A 25 -8.81 20.94 5.40
CA CYS A 25 -7.74 21.95 5.49
C CYS A 25 -6.87 21.99 4.23
N ASN A 26 -6.10 23.04 4.06
CA ASN A 26 -5.26 23.24 2.88
C ASN A 26 -4.26 22.07 2.68
N SER A 27 -3.62 21.63 3.75
CA SER A 27 -2.71 20.48 3.73
C SER A 27 -3.40 19.18 3.32
N CYS A 28 -4.66 18.96 3.70
CA CYS A 28 -5.42 17.78 3.30
C CYS A 28 -5.89 17.81 1.84
N LYS A 29 -6.30 18.97 1.33
CA LYS A 29 -6.78 19.12 -0.06
C LYS A 29 -5.64 18.96 -1.06
N ASN A 30 -4.48 19.54 -0.76
CA ASN A 30 -3.32 19.52 -1.64
C ASN A 30 -2.34 18.38 -1.32
N PHE A 31 -2.78 17.32 -0.63
CA PHE A 31 -1.91 16.25 -0.16
C PHE A 31 -1.11 15.58 -1.27
N ASN A 32 -1.71 15.30 -2.41
CA ASN A 32 -1.08 14.58 -3.52
C ASN A 32 -0.06 15.43 -4.30
N GLU A 33 -0.15 16.76 -4.21
CA GLU A 33 0.73 17.72 -4.90
C GLU A 33 1.74 18.35 -3.94
N ASN A 34 1.77 17.89 -2.68
CA ASN A 34 2.59 18.49 -1.64
C ASN A 34 4.07 18.08 -1.81
N PRO A 35 4.99 19.02 -2.08
CA PRO A 35 6.41 18.74 -2.27
C PRO A 35 7.10 18.24 -1.00
N ASP A 36 6.49 18.42 0.16
CA ASP A 36 7.01 17.95 1.44
C ASP A 36 6.67 16.48 1.74
N ILE A 37 5.90 15.83 0.84
CA ILE A 37 5.56 14.39 0.94
C ILE A 37 6.17 13.67 -0.25
N ILE A 38 7.27 12.98 0.00
CA ILE A 38 8.08 12.34 -1.03
C ILE A 38 7.90 10.84 -0.94
N GLU A 39 7.40 10.24 -2.00
CA GLU A 39 7.27 8.79 -2.14
C GLU A 39 8.39 8.25 -3.03
N ILE A 40 9.10 7.25 -2.54
CA ILE A 40 10.21 6.59 -3.22
C ILE A 40 9.92 5.10 -3.25
N ASP A 41 9.87 4.53 -4.44
CA ASP A 41 9.86 3.08 -4.62
C ASP A 41 11.30 2.58 -4.69
N ALA A 42 11.73 1.85 -3.67
CA ALA A 42 13.07 1.31 -3.60
C ALA A 42 13.32 0.17 -4.61
N ALA A 43 12.28 -0.42 -5.21
CA ALA A 43 12.46 -1.37 -6.29
C ALA A 43 13.03 -0.70 -7.55
N SER A 44 12.62 0.54 -7.82
CA SER A 44 13.08 1.34 -8.96
C SER A 44 14.27 2.26 -8.61
N ASN A 45 14.43 2.61 -7.31
CA ASN A 45 15.41 3.59 -6.83
C ASN A 45 16.26 2.98 -5.70
N ASN A 46 17.05 1.94 -5.99
CA ASN A 46 17.76 1.14 -5.00
C ASN A 46 19.25 1.52 -4.81
N GLY A 47 19.73 2.47 -5.58
CA GLY A 47 21.13 2.86 -5.63
C GLY A 47 21.56 3.75 -4.45
N VAL A 48 22.88 3.91 -4.34
CA VAL A 48 23.47 4.77 -3.30
C VAL A 48 23.31 6.25 -3.61
N GLU A 49 23.24 6.62 -4.89
CA GLU A 49 23.16 8.02 -5.31
C GLU A 49 21.78 8.60 -4.97
N GLU A 50 20.68 7.86 -5.17
CA GLU A 50 19.33 8.27 -4.81
C GLU A 50 19.21 8.52 -3.29
N ILE A 51 19.87 7.68 -2.50
CA ILE A 51 19.90 7.86 -1.03
C ILE A 51 20.81 9.02 -0.62
N ARG A 52 21.87 9.32 -1.37
CA ARG A 52 22.68 10.54 -1.15
C ARG A 52 21.90 11.81 -1.45
N GLU A 53 21.17 11.84 -2.56
CA GLU A 53 20.28 12.96 -2.90
C GLU A 53 19.18 13.13 -1.84
N LEU A 54 18.56 12.04 -1.39
CA LEU A 54 17.61 12.07 -0.27
C LEU A 54 18.24 12.70 0.96
N ARG A 55 19.44 12.25 1.35
CA ARG A 55 20.18 12.76 2.52
C ARG A 55 20.46 14.26 2.43
N ASP A 56 20.77 14.77 1.25
CA ASP A 56 21.01 16.20 1.06
C ASP A 56 19.71 17.02 1.08
N ASN A 57 18.63 16.47 0.51
CA ASN A 57 17.28 17.05 0.53
C ASN A 57 16.62 17.04 1.92
N VAL A 58 16.99 16.12 2.80
CA VAL A 58 16.48 16.04 4.18
C VAL A 58 16.84 17.28 5.01
N LYS A 59 17.94 17.95 4.68
CA LYS A 59 18.39 19.17 5.38
C LYS A 59 17.51 20.39 5.08
N ILE A 60 16.76 20.35 3.99
CA ILE A 60 15.89 21.45 3.55
C ILE A 60 14.59 21.39 4.35
N LEU A 61 14.23 22.52 4.98
CA LEU A 61 12.99 22.66 5.73
C LEU A 61 11.76 22.44 4.83
N PRO A 62 10.65 21.94 5.39
CA PRO A 62 9.40 21.84 4.65
C PRO A 62 8.90 23.21 4.22
N SER A 63 8.30 23.28 3.03
CA SER A 63 7.82 24.53 2.44
C SER A 63 6.38 24.85 2.84
N ASN A 64 5.51 23.83 2.86
CA ASN A 64 4.06 23.97 3.03
C ASN A 64 3.48 23.14 4.17
N SER A 65 4.31 22.36 4.86
CA SER A 65 3.88 21.38 5.86
C SER A 65 4.60 21.55 7.17
N LYS A 66 4.06 20.94 8.22
CA LYS A 66 4.74 20.87 9.53
C LYS A 66 5.94 19.94 9.48
N TYR A 67 5.83 18.85 8.75
CA TYR A 67 6.89 17.86 8.58
C TYR A 67 7.11 17.55 7.11
N LYS A 68 8.38 17.31 6.75
CA LYS A 68 8.78 16.70 5.49
C LYS A 68 8.78 15.19 5.66
N ILE A 69 7.99 14.48 4.86
CA ILE A 69 7.76 13.05 5.05
C ILE A 69 8.29 12.28 3.84
N TYR A 70 9.14 11.31 4.12
CA TYR A 70 9.65 10.37 3.12
C TYR A 70 8.99 9.02 3.34
N ILE A 71 8.23 8.56 2.34
CA ILE A 71 7.63 7.22 2.29
C ILE A 71 8.49 6.40 1.36
N ILE A 72 9.22 5.41 1.90
CA ILE A 72 10.07 4.53 1.11
C ILE A 72 9.41 3.16 1.08
N ASP A 73 8.86 2.82 -0.08
CA ASP A 73 8.18 1.53 -0.29
C ASP A 73 9.18 0.48 -0.76
N GLU A 74 8.89 -0.78 -0.44
CA GLU A 74 9.74 -1.96 -0.68
C GLU A 74 11.21 -1.72 -0.27
N VAL A 75 11.39 -1.10 0.87
CA VAL A 75 12.71 -0.63 1.36
C VAL A 75 13.75 -1.73 1.44
N HIS A 76 13.34 -3.00 1.52
CA HIS A 76 14.24 -4.16 1.51
C HIS A 76 15.01 -4.32 0.17
N MET A 77 14.58 -3.64 -0.89
CA MET A 77 15.24 -3.64 -2.20
C MET A 77 16.48 -2.73 -2.27
N LEU A 78 16.68 -1.87 -1.26
CA LEU A 78 17.85 -1.00 -1.21
C LEU A 78 19.15 -1.82 -1.18
N SER A 79 20.14 -1.38 -1.97
CA SER A 79 21.48 -1.97 -1.96
C SER A 79 22.18 -1.79 -0.60
N GLN A 80 23.16 -2.64 -0.30
CA GLN A 80 23.94 -2.52 0.95
C GLN A 80 24.65 -1.17 1.08
N SER A 81 25.12 -0.61 -0.03
CA SER A 81 25.72 0.73 -0.06
C SER A 81 24.72 1.85 0.20
N ALA A 82 23.49 1.70 -0.29
CA ALA A 82 22.37 2.62 -0.01
C ALA A 82 22.00 2.58 1.46
N TRP A 83 21.87 1.38 2.06
CA TRP A 83 21.64 1.23 3.50
C TRP A 83 22.71 1.92 4.35
N ASN A 84 24.00 1.71 4.02
CA ASN A 84 25.10 2.33 4.75
C ASN A 84 25.07 3.87 4.66
N ALA A 85 24.67 4.42 3.51
CA ALA A 85 24.48 5.86 3.35
C ALA A 85 23.29 6.39 4.15
N PHE A 86 22.21 5.59 4.24
CA PHE A 86 20.97 5.97 4.91
C PHE A 86 21.07 5.90 6.45
N LEU A 87 21.85 4.96 6.99
CA LEU A 87 22.00 4.77 8.45
C LEU A 87 22.34 6.05 9.18
N LYS A 88 23.27 6.87 8.64
CA LYS A 88 23.66 8.14 9.26
C LYS A 88 22.49 9.10 9.43
N THR A 89 21.57 9.13 8.48
CA THR A 89 20.38 9.98 8.50
C THR A 89 19.32 9.43 9.46
N LEU A 90 19.24 8.11 9.59
CA LEU A 90 18.30 7.45 10.52
C LEU A 90 18.79 7.51 11.98
N GLU A 91 20.10 7.67 12.22
CA GLU A 91 20.65 7.85 13.56
C GLU A 91 20.29 9.21 14.16
N GLU A 92 20.41 10.26 13.39
CA GLU A 92 20.14 11.63 13.80
C GLU A 92 19.22 12.35 12.77
N PRO A 93 17.95 11.95 12.65
CA PRO A 93 17.05 12.57 11.72
C PRO A 93 16.74 14.01 12.14
N PRO A 94 16.70 14.97 11.21
CA PRO A 94 16.26 16.33 11.53
C PRO A 94 14.85 16.33 12.13
N LYS A 95 14.58 17.19 13.09
CA LYS A 95 13.30 17.26 13.83
C LYS A 95 12.07 17.48 12.94
N HIS A 96 12.27 18.04 11.76
CA HIS A 96 11.22 18.34 10.79
C HIS A 96 10.99 17.21 9.78
N VAL A 97 11.71 16.06 9.90
CA VAL A 97 11.63 14.96 8.95
C VAL A 97 11.08 13.71 9.61
N ILE A 98 10.22 13.02 8.88
CA ILE A 98 9.68 11.71 9.27
C ILE A 98 9.94 10.72 8.13
N PHE A 99 10.54 9.58 8.47
CA PHE A 99 10.69 8.45 7.55
C PHE A 99 9.63 7.39 7.83
N ILE A 100 8.96 6.94 6.79
CA ILE A 100 8.02 5.82 6.82
C ILE A 100 8.56 4.76 5.87
N LEU A 101 9.07 3.67 6.44
CA LEU A 101 9.66 2.57 5.69
C LEU A 101 8.64 1.45 5.57
N ALA A 102 8.27 1.06 4.36
CA ALA A 102 7.38 -0.05 4.10
C ALA A 102 8.14 -1.23 3.46
N THR A 103 7.80 -2.44 3.87
CA THR A 103 8.41 -3.65 3.33
C THR A 103 7.50 -4.85 3.47
N THR A 104 7.54 -5.74 2.51
CA THR A 104 6.95 -7.07 2.57
C THR A 104 7.90 -8.09 3.22
N GLU A 105 9.22 -7.80 3.27
CA GLU A 105 10.26 -8.71 3.73
C GLU A 105 11.11 -8.09 4.86
N ILE A 106 10.57 -8.08 6.08
CA ILE A 106 11.24 -7.48 7.24
C ILE A 106 12.59 -8.12 7.55
N GLN A 107 12.78 -9.41 7.24
CA GLN A 107 14.01 -10.16 7.48
C GLN A 107 15.18 -9.67 6.61
N LYS A 108 14.93 -8.99 5.49
CA LYS A 108 15.98 -8.41 4.63
C LYS A 108 16.42 -7.01 5.08
N VAL A 109 15.67 -6.39 6.00
CA VAL A 109 16.03 -5.06 6.52
C VAL A 109 17.11 -5.19 7.61
N PRO A 110 18.22 -4.41 7.54
CA PRO A 110 19.29 -4.50 8.52
C PRO A 110 18.80 -4.28 9.95
N ILE A 111 19.28 -5.08 10.89
CA ILE A 111 18.90 -4.99 12.31
C ILE A 111 19.22 -3.62 12.91
N THR A 112 20.27 -2.97 12.41
CA THR A 112 20.67 -1.61 12.80
C THR A 112 19.61 -0.56 12.44
N VAL A 113 18.86 -0.76 11.36
CA VAL A 113 17.71 0.08 10.97
C VAL A 113 16.51 -0.26 11.83
N LEU A 114 16.21 -1.57 11.97
CA LEU A 114 15.06 -2.03 12.76
C LEU A 114 15.11 -1.58 14.22
N SER A 115 16.30 -1.44 14.80
CA SER A 115 16.47 -0.97 16.18
C SER A 115 16.15 0.52 16.38
N ARG A 116 16.09 1.29 15.29
CA ARG A 116 15.82 2.74 15.31
C ARG A 116 14.40 3.08 14.84
N CYS A 117 13.62 2.09 14.43
CA CYS A 117 12.27 2.26 13.92
C CYS A 117 11.21 1.73 14.87
N GLN A 118 10.11 2.45 14.99
CA GLN A 118 8.90 1.88 15.56
C GLN A 118 8.26 0.96 14.51
N ARG A 119 7.92 -0.28 14.91
CA ARG A 119 7.42 -1.30 13.98
C ARG A 119 5.92 -1.48 14.10
N PHE A 120 5.27 -1.55 12.95
CA PHE A 120 3.85 -1.85 12.81
C PHE A 120 3.69 -3.02 11.85
N THR A 121 3.06 -4.08 12.29
CA THR A 121 2.82 -5.28 11.46
C THR A 121 1.39 -5.30 10.97
N PHE A 122 1.20 -5.35 9.67
CA PHE A 122 -0.08 -5.52 9.03
C PHE A 122 -0.33 -7.00 8.71
N ARG A 123 -1.53 -7.47 9.05
CA ARG A 123 -1.95 -8.85 8.77
C ARG A 123 -2.78 -8.87 7.47
N LYS A 124 -2.90 -10.04 6.87
CA LYS A 124 -3.84 -10.29 5.79
C LYS A 124 -5.26 -9.91 6.22
N ILE A 125 -6.00 -9.31 5.31
CA ILE A 125 -7.40 -8.92 5.57
C ILE A 125 -8.26 -10.19 5.59
N PRO A 126 -9.13 -10.39 6.60
CA PRO A 126 -10.04 -11.52 6.63
C PRO A 126 -10.94 -11.59 5.39
N LYS A 127 -11.21 -12.79 4.89
CA LYS A 127 -12.04 -13.05 3.70
C LYS A 127 -13.40 -12.34 3.75
N ASN A 128 -14.10 -12.43 4.87
CA ASN A 128 -15.41 -11.77 5.04
C ASN A 128 -15.33 -10.25 4.85
N ILE A 129 -14.30 -9.60 5.36
CA ILE A 129 -14.10 -8.15 5.20
C ILE A 129 -13.85 -7.78 3.72
N ILE A 130 -13.06 -8.59 3.01
CA ILE A 130 -12.82 -8.39 1.58
C ILE A 130 -14.12 -8.58 0.79
N CYS A 131 -14.87 -9.65 1.07
CA CYS A 131 -16.14 -9.94 0.41
C CYS A 131 -17.15 -8.79 0.62
N ASP A 132 -17.33 -8.32 1.85
CA ASP A 132 -18.23 -7.20 2.16
C ASP A 132 -17.81 -5.93 1.40
N ARG A 133 -16.50 -5.66 1.31
CA ARG A 133 -16.01 -4.49 0.58
C ARG A 133 -16.21 -4.61 -0.93
N ILE A 134 -15.99 -5.77 -1.52
CA ILE A 134 -16.28 -6.05 -2.95
C ILE A 134 -17.76 -5.80 -3.24
N GLN A 135 -18.65 -6.34 -2.41
CA GLN A 135 -20.10 -6.15 -2.59
C GLN A 135 -20.53 -4.68 -2.46
N SER A 136 -19.94 -3.94 -1.51
CA SER A 136 -20.18 -2.50 -1.37
C SER A 136 -19.79 -1.73 -2.62
N ILE A 137 -18.58 -1.97 -3.14
CA ILE A 137 -18.08 -1.30 -4.35
C ILE A 137 -18.90 -1.72 -5.58
N ALA A 138 -19.19 -3.00 -5.72
CA ALA A 138 -20.03 -3.48 -6.83
C ALA A 138 -21.39 -2.78 -6.85
N LYS A 139 -22.01 -2.55 -5.69
CA LYS A 139 -23.26 -1.80 -5.57
C LYS A 139 -23.08 -0.31 -5.92
N GLU A 140 -22.00 0.32 -5.48
CA GLU A 140 -21.69 1.73 -5.77
C GLU A 140 -21.45 1.95 -7.28
N GLU A 141 -20.77 1.00 -7.93
CA GLU A 141 -20.41 1.05 -9.36
C GLU A 141 -21.45 0.40 -10.29
N ASN A 142 -22.60 -0.07 -9.75
CA ASN A 142 -23.65 -0.79 -10.48
C ASN A 142 -23.17 -2.07 -11.20
N ILE A 143 -22.24 -2.79 -10.59
CA ILE A 143 -21.73 -4.08 -11.08
C ILE A 143 -22.61 -5.20 -10.50
N ASP A 144 -23.20 -6.02 -11.38
CA ASP A 144 -24.00 -7.19 -10.96
C ASP A 144 -23.06 -8.36 -10.62
N ILE A 145 -22.97 -8.69 -9.33
CA ILE A 145 -22.12 -9.76 -8.82
C ILE A 145 -22.90 -10.69 -7.87
N GLU A 146 -22.71 -11.99 -8.02
CA GLU A 146 -23.25 -12.97 -7.08
C GLU A 146 -22.42 -13.00 -5.79
N LYS A 147 -23.09 -13.31 -4.67
CA LYS A 147 -22.41 -13.42 -3.38
C LYS A 147 -21.31 -14.48 -3.40
N SER A 148 -21.58 -15.64 -4.01
CA SER A 148 -20.61 -16.71 -4.21
C SER A 148 -19.39 -16.26 -5.02
N ALA A 149 -19.61 -15.45 -6.06
CA ALA A 149 -18.53 -14.86 -6.85
C ALA A 149 -17.67 -13.87 -6.04
N ALA A 150 -18.30 -13.04 -5.21
CA ALA A 150 -17.57 -12.13 -4.32
C ALA A 150 -16.74 -12.89 -3.26
N GLU A 151 -17.27 -13.98 -2.72
CA GLU A 151 -16.55 -14.88 -1.81
C GLU A 151 -15.37 -15.55 -2.52
N TYR A 152 -15.55 -15.98 -3.77
CA TYR A 152 -14.49 -16.59 -4.57
C TYR A 152 -13.37 -15.62 -4.93
N ILE A 153 -13.70 -14.36 -5.29
CA ILE A 153 -12.71 -13.29 -5.48
C ILE A 153 -11.92 -13.05 -4.18
N ALA A 154 -12.60 -13.05 -3.02
CA ALA A 154 -11.95 -12.84 -1.73
C ALA A 154 -10.98 -14.00 -1.37
N ASP A 155 -11.28 -15.23 -1.80
CA ASP A 155 -10.36 -16.39 -1.68
C ASP A 155 -9.14 -16.21 -2.57
N LEU A 156 -9.34 -15.88 -3.84
CA LEU A 156 -8.24 -15.66 -4.79
C LEU A 156 -7.30 -14.53 -4.36
N ALA A 157 -7.84 -13.51 -3.75
CA ALA A 157 -7.07 -12.34 -3.29
C ALA A 157 -6.19 -12.63 -2.06
N ASP A 158 -6.37 -13.75 -1.38
CA ASP A 158 -5.56 -14.23 -0.25
C ASP A 158 -5.20 -13.13 0.77
N GLY A 159 -6.17 -12.31 1.11
CA GLY A 159 -6.00 -11.21 2.07
C GLY A 159 -5.49 -9.89 1.48
N GLY A 160 -5.31 -9.80 0.15
CA GLY A 160 -4.87 -8.61 -0.59
C GLY A 160 -6.05 -7.80 -1.15
N MET A 161 -6.35 -6.62 -0.58
CA MET A 161 -7.45 -5.79 -1.10
C MET A 161 -7.16 -5.25 -2.51
N ARG A 162 -5.89 -4.96 -2.85
CA ARG A 162 -5.50 -4.50 -4.19
C ARG A 162 -5.83 -5.56 -5.23
N ASP A 163 -5.50 -6.82 -4.94
CA ASP A 163 -5.73 -7.95 -5.85
C ASP A 163 -7.24 -8.20 -6.01
N ALA A 164 -7.99 -8.18 -4.89
CA ALA A 164 -9.44 -8.31 -4.90
C ALA A 164 -10.13 -7.27 -5.79
N LEU A 165 -9.71 -6.00 -5.69
CA LEU A 165 -10.24 -4.92 -6.51
C LEU A 165 -9.79 -5.04 -7.98
N GLY A 166 -8.56 -5.50 -8.21
CA GLY A 166 -8.06 -5.78 -9.55
C GLY A 166 -8.87 -6.87 -10.28
N TYR A 167 -9.21 -7.94 -9.57
CA TYR A 167 -10.09 -8.99 -10.11
C TYR A 167 -11.49 -8.45 -10.40
N LEU A 168 -12.08 -7.67 -9.48
CA LEU A 168 -13.39 -7.06 -9.71
C LEU A 168 -13.39 -6.13 -10.93
N ASP A 169 -12.38 -5.26 -11.06
CA ASP A 169 -12.24 -4.36 -12.21
C ASP A 169 -12.08 -5.12 -13.53
N GLN A 170 -11.28 -6.19 -13.54
CA GLN A 170 -11.11 -7.00 -14.74
C GLN A 170 -12.42 -7.69 -15.15
N LEU A 171 -13.15 -8.29 -14.21
CA LEU A 171 -14.40 -8.99 -14.46
C LEU A 171 -15.54 -8.04 -14.87
N SER A 172 -15.56 -6.82 -14.35
CA SER A 172 -16.59 -5.82 -14.68
C SER A 172 -16.57 -5.41 -16.16
N LYS A 173 -15.41 -5.51 -16.82
CA LYS A 173 -15.25 -5.19 -18.26
C LYS A 173 -15.96 -6.16 -19.20
N GLU A 174 -16.30 -7.35 -18.72
CA GLU A 174 -17.06 -8.33 -19.50
C GLU A 174 -18.54 -7.93 -19.72
N ASN A 175 -19.03 -6.88 -19.03
CA ASN A 175 -20.40 -6.39 -19.10
C ASN A 175 -21.47 -7.49 -18.89
N LYS A 176 -21.15 -8.50 -18.07
CA LYS A 176 -22.01 -9.62 -17.70
C LYS A 176 -22.14 -9.68 -16.20
N LYS A 177 -23.17 -10.37 -15.72
CA LYS A 177 -23.28 -10.72 -14.31
C LYS A 177 -22.07 -11.56 -13.89
N ILE A 178 -21.36 -11.13 -12.83
CA ILE A 178 -20.19 -11.85 -12.35
C ILE A 178 -20.64 -13.07 -11.54
N THR A 179 -20.38 -14.25 -12.08
CA THR A 179 -20.62 -15.57 -11.47
C THR A 179 -19.31 -16.27 -11.21
N THR A 180 -19.32 -17.33 -10.39
CA THR A 180 -18.14 -18.17 -10.15
C THR A 180 -17.61 -18.79 -11.44
N GLU A 181 -18.49 -19.22 -12.35
CA GLU A 181 -18.13 -19.76 -13.66
C GLU A 181 -17.39 -18.74 -14.53
N LEU A 182 -17.87 -17.49 -14.55
CA LEU A 182 -17.18 -16.41 -15.27
C LEU A 182 -15.77 -16.20 -14.75
N ILE A 183 -15.57 -16.21 -13.41
CA ILE A 183 -14.26 -16.07 -12.78
C ILE A 183 -13.33 -17.22 -13.20
N GLN A 184 -13.81 -18.46 -13.11
CA GLN A 184 -13.05 -19.65 -13.50
C GLN A 184 -12.60 -19.58 -14.96
N ASN A 185 -13.51 -19.21 -15.85
CA ASN A 185 -13.21 -19.04 -17.28
C ASN A 185 -12.20 -17.92 -17.56
N CYS A 186 -12.35 -16.76 -16.93
CA CYS A 186 -11.46 -15.60 -17.14
C CYS A 186 -10.04 -15.84 -16.62
N PHE A 187 -9.91 -16.55 -15.50
CA PHE A 187 -8.59 -16.80 -14.86
C PHE A 187 -8.00 -18.19 -15.14
N GLY A 188 -8.68 -19.00 -15.95
CA GLY A 188 -8.22 -20.35 -16.31
C GLY A 188 -8.15 -21.31 -15.12
N ILE A 189 -9.02 -21.12 -14.11
CA ILE A 189 -9.04 -21.93 -12.90
C ILE A 189 -9.94 -23.15 -13.14
N ILE A 190 -9.38 -24.34 -12.98
CA ILE A 190 -10.15 -25.58 -13.10
C ILE A 190 -11.07 -25.70 -11.87
N GLY A 191 -12.39 -25.72 -12.11
CA GLY A 191 -13.36 -25.94 -11.04
C GLY A 191 -13.36 -27.39 -10.53
N ASP A 192 -13.77 -27.59 -9.29
CA ASP A 192 -13.81 -28.93 -8.66
C ASP A 192 -14.63 -29.95 -9.49
N SER A 193 -15.70 -29.49 -10.18
CA SER A 193 -16.51 -30.33 -11.08
C SER A 193 -15.71 -30.91 -12.25
N THR A 194 -14.76 -30.17 -12.81
CA THR A 194 -13.91 -30.60 -13.91
C THR A 194 -12.84 -31.60 -13.42
N ILE A 195 -12.39 -31.44 -12.16
CA ILE A 195 -11.45 -32.38 -11.54
C ILE A 195 -12.12 -33.74 -11.32
N GLU A 196 -13.38 -33.76 -10.87
CA GLU A 196 -14.14 -35.00 -10.71
C GLU A 196 -14.35 -35.75 -12.04
N GLU A 197 -14.56 -35.01 -13.15
CA GLU A 197 -14.69 -35.64 -14.49
C GLU A 197 -13.38 -36.25 -15.02
N ILE A 198 -12.21 -35.76 -14.58
CA ILE A 198 -10.89 -36.29 -15.02
C ILE A 198 -10.53 -37.57 -14.24
N PHE A 199 -11.06 -37.76 -13.04
CA PHE A 199 -10.75 -38.93 -12.17
C PHE A 199 -11.83 -40.02 -12.16
N LEU A 200 -12.89 -39.88 -12.97
CA LEU A 200 -13.90 -40.93 -13.26
C LEU A 200 -13.64 -41.57 -14.60
#